data_157e346d2973b0edcb2730fdd56a18c0
#
_entry.id   157e346d2973b0edcb2730fdd56a18c0
#
_cell.length_a   1.000
_cell.length_b   1.000
_cell.length_c   1.000
_cell.angle_alpha   90.00
_cell.angle_beta   90.00
_cell.angle_gamma   90.00
#
_symmetry.space_group_name_H-M   'P 1'
#
loop_
_entity.id
_entity.type
_entity.pdbx_description
1 polymer ?
#
loop_
_entity_poly.entity_id
_entity_poly.type
_entity_poly.pdbx_seq_one_letter_code
_entity_poly.pdbx_strand_id
1 'polypeptide(L)'
;PTTKTPPPPPPPPPSLIVYVGKLIVSKGVDLLLAAWPLVHARQPEARLQIAGYGEYEDGLRRLLAALERGDLDAAREVARLGRALEGGPAAPLPILAAFLAAPPPGYADVAKASAGSVGFSGRLEHHEVAALLPRAEALVMPSTFPEAFGMVAAEAAACGALPVSAAHSGMLEVSRRLAAALPEPVAGLTSFPVGEGAVEAIAARLDAWLALPEPARAAAREALVATARRLWSWEEAARGAVAAARGHFERLPLA
;
A
#
# COMPACT_ATOMS: atom_id res chain seq x y z
N PRO A 1 26.15 44.37 -17.52
CA PRO A 1 24.93 43.59 -17.55
C PRO A 1 25.14 42.32 -16.76
N THR A 2 24.69 42.32 -15.50
CA THR A 2 24.72 41.12 -14.63
C THR A 2 23.57 40.22 -15.05
N THR A 3 23.87 39.12 -15.72
CA THR A 3 22.92 38.07 -16.02
C THR A 3 22.50 37.42 -14.68
N LYS A 4 21.31 37.72 -14.19
CA LYS A 4 20.70 37.05 -13.05
C LYS A 4 20.44 35.58 -13.47
N THR A 5 21.14 34.64 -12.86
CA THR A 5 20.83 33.23 -12.99
C THR A 5 19.37 32.98 -12.56
N PRO A 6 18.54 32.32 -13.35
CA PRO A 6 17.16 32.00 -12.92
C PRO A 6 17.19 31.21 -11.62
N PRO A 7 16.21 31.38 -10.73
CA PRO A 7 16.13 30.59 -9.52
C PRO A 7 16.02 29.10 -9.87
N PRO A 8 16.56 28.20 -9.03
CA PRO A 8 16.44 26.77 -9.25
C PRO A 8 14.94 26.38 -9.31
N PRO A 9 14.58 25.37 -10.11
CA PRO A 9 13.20 24.88 -10.16
C PRO A 9 12.75 24.44 -8.76
N PRO A 10 11.47 24.59 -8.43
CA PRO A 10 10.94 24.10 -7.16
C PRO A 10 11.21 22.60 -7.03
N PRO A 11 11.44 22.10 -5.80
CA PRO A 11 11.64 20.68 -5.58
C PRO A 11 10.40 19.89 -6.09
N PRO A 12 10.60 18.67 -6.62
CA PRO A 12 9.47 17.85 -7.04
C PRO A 12 8.54 17.59 -5.85
N PRO A 13 7.23 17.41 -6.10
CA PRO A 13 6.30 17.08 -5.03
C PRO A 13 6.73 15.75 -4.36
N PRO A 14 6.47 15.61 -3.05
CA PRO A 14 6.84 14.40 -2.33
C PRO A 14 6.17 13.16 -2.93
N SER A 15 6.90 12.05 -2.99
CA SER A 15 6.36 10.77 -3.42
C SER A 15 5.31 10.28 -2.42
N LEU A 16 4.06 10.21 -2.83
CA LEU A 16 2.93 9.84 -1.97
C LEU A 16 2.64 8.34 -2.05
N ILE A 17 2.75 7.65 -0.92
CA ILE A 17 2.28 6.29 -0.74
C ILE A 17 0.97 6.34 0.02
N VAL A 18 -0.02 5.53 -0.39
CA VAL A 18 -1.34 5.55 0.22
C VAL A 18 -1.80 4.18 0.69
N TYR A 19 -2.60 4.18 1.73
CA TYR A 19 -3.50 3.10 2.12
C TYR A 19 -4.92 3.64 2.08
N VAL A 20 -5.86 2.86 1.53
CA VAL A 20 -7.28 3.21 1.51
C VAL A 20 -8.10 2.00 1.96
N GLY A 21 -8.83 2.11 3.06
CA GLY A 21 -9.67 1.01 3.55
C GLY A 21 -10.05 1.11 5.01
N LYS A 22 -10.72 0.06 5.52
CA LYS A 22 -11.07 -0.01 6.94
C LYS A 22 -9.82 -0.17 7.81
N LEU A 23 -9.79 0.49 8.96
CA LEU A 23 -8.75 0.35 9.95
C LEU A 23 -9.16 -0.72 10.98
N ILE A 24 -8.98 -1.97 10.60
CA ILE A 24 -9.18 -3.17 11.43
C ILE A 24 -7.94 -4.05 11.35
N VAL A 25 -7.69 -4.88 12.35
CA VAL A 25 -6.49 -5.70 12.46
C VAL A 25 -6.23 -6.54 11.21
N SER A 26 -7.28 -7.16 10.65
CA SER A 26 -7.14 -8.04 9.48
C SER A 26 -6.66 -7.31 8.20
N LYS A 27 -6.70 -6.00 8.15
CA LYS A 27 -6.18 -5.19 7.03
C LYS A 27 -4.68 -4.94 7.09
N GLY A 28 -4.00 -5.31 8.19
CA GLY A 28 -2.55 -5.33 8.29
C GLY A 28 -1.85 -3.97 8.16
N VAL A 29 -2.55 -2.87 8.44
CA VAL A 29 -1.97 -1.51 8.36
C VAL A 29 -0.80 -1.33 9.33
N ASP A 30 -0.78 -2.08 10.41
CA ASP A 30 0.33 -2.19 11.36
C ASP A 30 1.64 -2.66 10.69
N LEU A 31 1.57 -3.58 9.72
CA LEU A 31 2.73 -4.03 8.96
C LEU A 31 3.27 -2.92 8.04
N LEU A 32 2.38 -2.12 7.44
CA LEU A 32 2.77 -0.96 6.64
C LEU A 32 3.42 0.13 7.51
N LEU A 33 2.87 0.40 8.70
CA LEU A 33 3.47 1.33 9.65
C LEU A 33 4.85 0.87 10.11
N ALA A 34 5.04 -0.45 10.34
CA ALA A 34 6.34 -1.01 10.69
C ALA A 34 7.33 -1.00 9.50
N ALA A 35 6.86 -1.12 8.26
CA ALA A 35 7.69 -1.04 7.06
C ALA A 35 8.12 0.40 6.73
N TRP A 36 7.30 1.39 7.10
CA TRP A 36 7.48 2.77 6.70
C TRP A 36 8.83 3.39 7.09
N PRO A 37 9.36 3.20 8.31
CA PRO A 37 10.69 3.68 8.67
C PRO A 37 11.80 3.23 7.71
N LEU A 38 11.73 1.97 7.24
CA LEU A 38 12.71 1.40 6.32
C LEU A 38 12.62 2.06 4.94
N VAL A 39 11.41 2.39 4.47
CA VAL A 39 11.18 3.14 3.24
C VAL A 39 11.68 4.57 3.37
N HIS A 40 11.26 5.28 4.42
CA HIS A 40 11.60 6.68 4.64
C HIS A 40 13.11 6.91 4.80
N ALA A 41 13.83 5.97 5.40
CA ALA A 41 15.28 6.04 5.52
C ALA A 41 16.02 6.11 4.16
N ARG A 42 15.43 5.56 3.10
CA ARG A 42 15.98 5.57 1.73
C ARG A 42 15.31 6.63 0.85
N GLN A 43 14.09 7.01 1.19
CA GLN A 43 13.25 7.95 0.45
C GLN A 43 12.72 9.05 1.39
N PRO A 44 13.56 9.95 1.90
CA PRO A 44 13.20 10.89 2.98
C PRO A 44 12.12 11.91 2.56
N GLU A 45 11.96 12.14 1.25
CA GLU A 45 10.89 12.99 0.71
C GLU A 45 9.53 12.27 0.58
N ALA A 46 9.50 10.93 0.75
CA ALA A 46 8.26 10.18 0.66
C ALA A 46 7.33 10.48 1.84
N ARG A 47 6.02 10.41 1.59
CA ARG A 47 4.96 10.58 2.60
C ARG A 47 3.99 9.40 2.52
N LEU A 48 3.54 8.94 3.68
CA LEU A 48 2.51 7.91 3.78
C LEU A 48 1.20 8.55 4.22
N GLN A 49 0.14 8.35 3.44
CA GLN A 49 -1.21 8.78 3.79
C GLN A 49 -2.10 7.56 4.04
N ILE A 50 -2.65 7.45 5.25
CA ILE A 50 -3.59 6.42 5.64
C ILE A 50 -4.99 7.03 5.59
N ALA A 51 -5.80 6.61 4.61
CA ALA A 51 -7.18 7.01 4.43
C ALA A 51 -8.09 5.86 4.86
N GLY A 52 -8.86 6.08 5.93
CA GLY A 52 -9.73 5.04 6.45
C GLY A 52 -10.24 5.34 7.85
N TYR A 53 -11.06 4.45 8.35
CA TYR A 53 -11.63 4.49 9.69
C TYR A 53 -11.89 3.07 10.19
N GLY A 54 -11.96 2.88 11.48
CA GLY A 54 -12.27 1.58 12.08
C GLY A 54 -11.78 1.46 13.50
N GLU A 55 -12.17 0.38 14.13
CA GLU A 55 -11.98 0.14 15.57
C GLU A 55 -10.50 0.03 15.97
N TYR A 56 -9.62 -0.30 15.01
CA TYR A 56 -8.18 -0.43 15.26
C TYR A 56 -7.41 0.89 15.06
N GLU A 57 -8.07 2.00 14.71
CA GLU A 57 -7.38 3.28 14.46
C GLU A 57 -6.53 3.74 15.65
N ASP A 58 -7.07 3.68 16.87
CA ASP A 58 -6.32 4.04 18.08
C ASP A 58 -5.09 3.14 18.30
N GLY A 59 -5.20 1.85 17.99
CA GLY A 59 -4.07 0.92 18.03
C GLY A 59 -2.96 1.30 17.05
N LEU A 60 -3.34 1.67 15.82
CA LEU A 60 -2.40 2.13 14.79
C LEU A 60 -1.72 3.45 15.17
N ARG A 61 -2.47 4.40 15.74
CA ARG A 61 -1.90 5.68 16.24
C ARG A 61 -0.94 5.46 17.42
N ARG A 62 -1.24 4.52 18.33
CA ARG A 62 -0.32 4.11 19.40
C ARG A 62 0.96 3.49 18.83
N LEU A 63 0.85 2.62 17.84
CA LEU A 63 2.01 2.04 17.16
C LEU A 63 2.85 3.13 16.49
N LEU A 64 2.24 4.01 15.71
CA LEU A 64 2.94 5.11 15.06
C LEU A 64 3.68 5.98 16.08
N ALA A 65 2.99 6.41 17.13
CA ALA A 65 3.61 7.24 18.19
C ALA A 65 4.76 6.53 18.91
N ALA A 66 4.72 5.21 19.08
CA ALA A 66 5.82 4.44 19.64
C ALA A 66 7.02 4.42 18.68
N LEU A 67 6.80 4.16 17.39
CA LEU A 67 7.83 4.16 16.36
C LEU A 67 8.49 5.53 16.22
N GLU A 68 7.71 6.61 16.18
CA GLU A 68 8.23 7.99 16.08
C GLU A 68 9.08 8.43 17.29
N ARG A 69 8.94 7.76 18.43
CA ARG A 69 9.82 7.94 19.59
C ARG A 69 11.01 6.97 19.60
N GLY A 70 11.04 5.98 18.71
CA GLY A 70 11.99 4.88 18.74
C GLY A 70 11.75 3.92 19.91
N ASP A 71 10.56 3.93 20.50
CA ASP A 71 10.15 3.12 21.65
C ASP A 71 9.64 1.75 21.19
N LEU A 72 10.57 0.83 20.96
CA LEU A 72 10.22 -0.51 20.48
C LEU A 72 9.50 -1.35 21.52
N ASP A 73 9.65 -1.06 22.82
CA ASP A 73 8.92 -1.78 23.87
C ASP A 73 7.44 -1.41 23.85
N ALA A 74 7.12 -0.12 23.68
CA ALA A 74 5.74 0.31 23.47
C ALA A 74 5.15 -0.26 22.16
N ALA A 75 5.94 -0.36 21.09
CA ALA A 75 5.50 -0.99 19.84
C ALA A 75 5.22 -2.51 20.02
N ARG A 76 6.06 -3.23 20.77
CA ARG A 76 5.84 -4.64 21.14
C ARG A 76 4.59 -4.83 21.98
N GLU A 77 4.28 -3.89 22.87
CA GLU A 77 3.05 -3.94 23.65
C GLU A 77 1.80 -3.81 22.76
N VAL A 78 1.83 -2.94 21.73
CA VAL A 78 0.74 -2.88 20.72
C VAL A 78 0.59 -4.22 20.01
N ALA A 79 1.69 -4.84 19.58
CA ALA A 79 1.66 -6.15 18.94
C ALA A 79 1.12 -7.25 19.86
N ARG A 80 1.42 -7.20 21.16
CA ARG A 80 0.95 -8.14 22.17
C ARG A 80 -0.55 -7.99 22.45
N LEU A 81 -1.05 -6.76 22.57
CA LEU A 81 -2.47 -6.47 22.76
C LEU A 81 -3.30 -6.87 21.55
N GLY A 82 -2.80 -6.59 20.37
CA GLY A 82 -3.35 -7.01 19.08
C GLY A 82 -4.84 -6.76 18.97
N ARG A 83 -5.63 -7.83 18.83
CA ARG A 83 -7.09 -7.73 18.63
C ARG A 83 -7.85 -7.09 19.79
N ALA A 84 -7.30 -7.02 20.97
CA ALA A 84 -7.92 -6.27 22.07
C ALA A 84 -8.04 -4.77 21.76
N LEU A 85 -7.18 -4.25 20.89
CA LEU A 85 -7.21 -2.84 20.48
C LEU A 85 -8.32 -2.50 19.48
N GLU A 86 -9.01 -3.53 18.93
CA GLU A 86 -10.25 -3.36 18.14
C GLU A 86 -11.50 -3.86 18.90
N GLY A 87 -11.40 -4.04 20.22
CA GLY A 87 -12.52 -4.51 21.06
C GLY A 87 -12.74 -6.02 21.06
N GLY A 88 -11.87 -6.79 20.42
CA GLY A 88 -11.92 -8.26 20.40
C GLY A 88 -11.23 -8.91 21.61
N PRO A 89 -11.25 -10.23 21.73
CA PRO A 89 -10.42 -10.96 22.68
C PRO A 89 -8.93 -10.66 22.44
N ALA A 90 -8.14 -10.63 23.50
CA ALA A 90 -6.70 -10.44 23.40
C ALA A 90 -6.08 -11.56 22.55
N ALA A 91 -5.51 -11.16 21.40
CA ALA A 91 -4.78 -12.06 20.51
C ALA A 91 -3.66 -11.25 19.84
N PRO A 92 -2.40 -11.68 19.98
CA PRO A 92 -1.26 -10.95 19.47
C PRO A 92 -1.28 -10.89 17.93
N LEU A 93 -0.56 -9.91 17.38
CA LEU A 93 -0.30 -9.76 15.94
C LEU A 93 1.01 -10.50 15.61
N PRO A 94 0.95 -11.75 15.14
CA PRO A 94 2.14 -12.61 15.10
C PRO A 94 3.23 -12.07 14.15
N ILE A 95 2.85 -11.51 13.00
CA ILE A 95 3.82 -11.01 12.00
C ILE A 95 4.51 -9.75 12.54
N LEU A 96 3.75 -8.79 13.08
CA LEU A 96 4.31 -7.59 13.69
C LEU A 96 5.19 -7.95 14.90
N ALA A 97 4.74 -8.87 15.75
CA ALA A 97 5.49 -9.32 16.92
C ALA A 97 6.84 -9.97 16.53
N ALA A 98 6.84 -10.83 15.50
CA ALA A 98 8.05 -11.44 14.98
C ALA A 98 9.05 -10.39 14.47
N PHE A 99 8.59 -9.42 13.67
CA PHE A 99 9.43 -8.33 13.20
C PHE A 99 10.01 -7.50 14.36
N LEU A 100 9.18 -7.09 15.34
CA LEU A 100 9.63 -6.27 16.48
C LEU A 100 10.48 -7.04 17.48
N ALA A 101 10.48 -8.38 17.47
CA ALA A 101 11.37 -9.19 18.29
C ALA A 101 12.82 -9.13 17.78
N ALA A 102 13.03 -9.05 16.47
CA ALA A 102 14.35 -9.01 15.84
C ALA A 102 14.39 -8.00 14.69
N PRO A 103 14.16 -6.70 14.94
CA PRO A 103 14.18 -5.70 13.87
C PRO A 103 15.61 -5.51 13.34
N PRO A 104 15.78 -4.98 12.12
CA PRO A 104 17.10 -4.67 11.59
C PRO A 104 17.91 -3.74 12.51
N PRO A 105 19.24 -3.85 12.55
CA PRO A 105 20.09 -2.95 13.33
C PRO A 105 19.80 -1.48 13.00
N GLY A 106 19.68 -0.65 14.03
CA GLY A 106 19.38 0.79 13.89
C GLY A 106 17.91 1.11 13.60
N TYR A 107 17.01 0.13 13.59
CA TYR A 107 15.58 0.36 13.27
C TYR A 107 14.91 1.41 14.15
N ALA A 108 15.21 1.45 15.44
CA ALA A 108 14.66 2.46 16.35
C ALA A 108 15.03 3.90 15.93
N ASP A 109 16.26 4.10 15.45
CA ASP A 109 16.73 5.41 15.01
C ASP A 109 16.07 5.84 13.69
N VAL A 110 15.97 4.94 12.72
CA VAL A 110 15.27 5.26 11.47
C VAL A 110 13.76 5.44 11.67
N ALA A 111 13.15 4.73 12.62
CA ALA A 111 11.76 4.91 13.02
C ALA A 111 11.55 6.31 13.60
N LYS A 112 12.41 6.74 14.51
CA LYS A 112 12.39 8.09 15.06
C LYS A 112 12.62 9.16 13.97
N ALA A 113 13.53 8.92 13.03
CA ALA A 113 13.80 9.84 11.93
C ALA A 113 12.64 9.97 10.93
N SER A 114 11.72 8.99 10.88
CA SER A 114 10.52 9.04 10.03
C SER A 114 9.35 9.82 10.65
N ALA A 115 9.51 10.38 11.85
CA ALA A 115 8.47 11.13 12.55
C ALA A 115 7.89 12.25 11.67
N GLY A 116 6.55 12.39 11.69
CA GLY A 116 5.83 13.40 10.92
C GLY A 116 5.71 13.12 9.42
N SER A 117 6.18 11.96 8.93
CA SER A 117 6.05 11.57 7.52
C SER A 117 4.80 10.72 7.22
N VAL A 118 4.01 10.37 8.26
CA VAL A 118 2.77 9.59 8.16
C VAL A 118 1.58 10.45 8.55
N GLY A 119 0.56 10.49 7.70
CA GLY A 119 -0.70 11.18 7.97
C GLY A 119 -1.89 10.23 7.98
N PHE A 120 -2.90 10.56 8.80
CA PHE A 120 -4.23 9.91 8.79
C PHE A 120 -5.25 10.94 8.35
N SER A 121 -6.02 10.65 7.28
CA SER A 121 -7.08 11.55 6.80
C SER A 121 -8.48 11.21 7.33
N GLY A 122 -8.60 10.11 8.08
CA GLY A 122 -9.92 9.59 8.44
C GLY A 122 -10.66 9.02 7.23
N ARG A 123 -11.99 8.92 7.33
CA ARG A 123 -12.85 8.46 6.24
C ARG A 123 -12.84 9.47 5.10
N LEU A 124 -12.60 8.98 3.88
CA LEU A 124 -12.76 9.75 2.66
C LEU A 124 -13.98 9.25 1.89
N GLU A 125 -14.70 10.18 1.26
CA GLU A 125 -15.78 9.85 0.32
C GLU A 125 -15.20 9.47 -1.06
N HIS A 126 -16.00 8.81 -1.91
CA HIS A 126 -15.52 8.30 -3.21
C HIS A 126 -14.85 9.36 -4.09
N HIS A 127 -15.36 10.59 -4.10
CA HIS A 127 -14.78 11.66 -4.90
C HIS A 127 -13.42 12.14 -4.36
N GLU A 128 -13.21 12.05 -3.03
CA GLU A 128 -11.93 12.38 -2.39
C GLU A 128 -10.89 11.29 -2.66
N VAL A 129 -11.28 10.01 -2.60
CA VAL A 129 -10.42 8.89 -3.01
C VAL A 129 -10.06 9.00 -4.48
N ALA A 130 -11.02 9.37 -5.36
CA ALA A 130 -10.78 9.60 -6.79
C ALA A 130 -9.80 10.77 -7.05
N ALA A 131 -9.72 11.75 -6.15
CA ALA A 131 -8.74 12.83 -6.22
C ALA A 131 -7.38 12.45 -5.61
N LEU A 132 -7.36 11.51 -4.66
CA LEU A 132 -6.15 11.05 -3.97
C LEU A 132 -5.34 10.07 -4.82
N LEU A 133 -5.97 9.03 -5.37
CA LEU A 133 -5.29 7.93 -6.07
C LEU A 133 -4.43 8.38 -7.27
N PRO A 134 -4.85 9.32 -8.13
CA PRO A 134 -4.01 9.79 -9.25
C PRO A 134 -2.73 10.51 -8.82
N ARG A 135 -2.65 10.93 -7.55
CA ARG A 135 -1.46 11.59 -6.97
C ARG A 135 -0.52 10.61 -6.28
N ALA A 136 -0.97 9.37 -6.08
CA ALA A 136 -0.20 8.35 -5.40
C ALA A 136 0.81 7.69 -6.34
N GLU A 137 2.02 7.45 -5.84
CA GLU A 137 3.04 6.61 -6.47
C GLU A 137 2.66 5.13 -6.36
N ALA A 138 2.22 4.73 -5.18
CA ALA A 138 1.78 3.37 -4.91
C ALA A 138 0.67 3.35 -3.86
N LEU A 139 -0.14 2.28 -3.91
CA LEU A 139 -1.13 1.93 -2.89
C LEU A 139 -0.74 0.59 -2.28
N VAL A 140 -0.72 0.51 -0.95
CA VAL A 140 -0.38 -0.74 -0.23
C VAL A 140 -1.64 -1.38 0.34
N MET A 141 -1.82 -2.68 0.07
CA MET A 141 -2.89 -3.51 0.64
C MET A 141 -2.30 -4.66 1.45
N PRO A 142 -1.95 -4.44 2.73
CA PRO A 142 -1.22 -5.42 3.53
C PRO A 142 -2.13 -6.40 4.29
N SER A 143 -3.33 -6.63 3.79
CA SER A 143 -4.33 -7.52 4.42
C SER A 143 -3.72 -8.86 4.82
N THR A 144 -3.94 -9.26 6.08
CA THR A 144 -3.53 -10.56 6.62
C THR A 144 -4.64 -11.60 6.57
N PHE A 145 -5.82 -11.21 6.10
CA PHE A 145 -7.00 -12.06 5.95
C PHE A 145 -7.47 -12.08 4.48
N PRO A 146 -8.01 -13.21 3.99
CA PRO A 146 -8.46 -13.32 2.61
C PRO A 146 -9.46 -12.24 2.18
N GLU A 147 -9.22 -11.64 1.02
CA GLU A 147 -10.07 -10.67 0.36
C GLU A 147 -10.77 -11.32 -0.84
N ALA A 148 -12.03 -10.96 -1.08
CA ALA A 148 -12.78 -11.55 -2.20
C ALA A 148 -12.19 -11.18 -3.56
N PHE A 149 -11.72 -9.91 -3.73
CA PHE A 149 -11.18 -9.43 -5.01
C PHE A 149 -9.98 -8.48 -4.84
N GLY A 150 -10.05 -7.48 -3.99
CA GLY A 150 -9.04 -6.43 -3.91
C GLY A 150 -9.38 -5.23 -4.79
N MET A 151 -10.64 -4.76 -4.73
CA MET A 151 -11.13 -3.65 -5.56
C MET A 151 -10.24 -2.42 -5.52
N VAL A 152 -9.77 -2.04 -4.33
CA VAL A 152 -8.93 -0.84 -4.16
C VAL A 152 -7.60 -0.95 -4.92
N ALA A 153 -7.04 -2.16 -5.09
CA ALA A 153 -5.85 -2.37 -5.93
C ALA A 153 -6.15 -2.13 -7.42
N ALA A 154 -7.32 -2.59 -7.90
CA ALA A 154 -7.75 -2.34 -9.28
C ALA A 154 -8.04 -0.84 -9.51
N GLU A 155 -8.66 -0.16 -8.55
CA GLU A 155 -8.92 1.29 -8.57
C GLU A 155 -7.61 2.09 -8.58
N ALA A 156 -6.62 1.71 -7.76
CA ALA A 156 -5.30 2.32 -7.75
C ALA A 156 -4.61 2.16 -9.11
N ALA A 157 -4.62 0.95 -9.68
CA ALA A 157 -4.08 0.69 -11.01
C ALA A 157 -4.78 1.51 -12.11
N ALA A 158 -6.11 1.66 -12.03
CA ALA A 158 -6.89 2.49 -12.95
C ALA A 158 -6.52 3.99 -12.87
N CYS A 159 -5.98 4.42 -11.75
CA CYS A 159 -5.46 5.77 -11.52
C CYS A 159 -3.94 5.89 -11.75
N GLY A 160 -3.24 4.81 -12.13
CA GLY A 160 -1.81 4.79 -12.38
C GLY A 160 -0.93 4.62 -11.13
N ALA A 161 -1.50 4.44 -9.94
CA ALA A 161 -0.74 4.08 -8.75
C ALA A 161 -0.38 2.59 -8.75
N LEU A 162 0.87 2.24 -8.41
CA LEU A 162 1.28 0.84 -8.32
C LEU A 162 0.61 0.16 -7.12
N PRO A 163 -0.23 -0.88 -7.30
CA PRO A 163 -0.70 -1.67 -6.18
C PRO A 163 0.42 -2.58 -5.65
N VAL A 164 0.68 -2.52 -4.34
CA VAL A 164 1.59 -3.42 -3.62
C VAL A 164 0.73 -4.22 -2.65
N SER A 165 0.32 -5.42 -3.03
CA SER A 165 -0.73 -6.17 -2.34
C SER A 165 -0.19 -7.44 -1.69
N ALA A 166 -0.84 -7.86 -0.61
CA ALA A 166 -0.59 -9.16 0.00
C ALA A 166 -0.86 -10.31 -0.98
N ALA A 167 0.09 -11.26 -1.11
CA ALA A 167 0.08 -12.28 -2.16
C ALA A 167 -0.83 -13.48 -1.80
N HIS A 168 -2.12 -13.23 -1.58
CA HIS A 168 -3.12 -14.28 -1.37
C HIS A 168 -4.50 -13.86 -1.86
N SER A 169 -5.41 -14.83 -2.01
CA SER A 169 -6.82 -14.64 -2.35
C SER A 169 -7.05 -13.74 -3.58
N GLY A 170 -8.16 -13.02 -3.66
CA GLY A 170 -8.47 -12.14 -4.78
C GLY A 170 -7.44 -11.03 -5.03
N MET A 171 -6.70 -10.60 -4.01
CA MET A 171 -5.61 -9.63 -4.19
C MET A 171 -4.49 -10.19 -5.07
N LEU A 172 -4.13 -11.47 -4.90
CA LEU A 172 -3.12 -12.12 -5.73
C LEU A 172 -3.58 -12.27 -7.18
N GLU A 173 -4.87 -12.50 -7.41
CA GLU A 173 -5.44 -12.56 -8.77
C GLU A 173 -5.31 -11.21 -9.48
N VAL A 174 -5.69 -10.13 -8.81
CA VAL A 174 -5.52 -8.76 -9.32
C VAL A 174 -4.05 -8.48 -9.61
N SER A 175 -3.16 -8.77 -8.66
CA SER A 175 -1.72 -8.53 -8.83
C SER A 175 -1.13 -9.32 -9.99
N ARG A 176 -1.49 -10.59 -10.16
CA ARG A 176 -1.02 -11.43 -11.29
C ARG A 176 -1.46 -10.88 -12.65
N ARG A 177 -2.72 -10.42 -12.75
CA ARG A 177 -3.24 -9.85 -13.99
C ARG A 177 -2.55 -8.54 -14.35
N LEU A 178 -2.24 -7.70 -13.36
CA LEU A 178 -1.47 -6.48 -13.55
C LEU A 178 -0.02 -6.78 -13.91
N ALA A 179 0.63 -7.69 -13.18
CA ALA A 179 2.02 -8.09 -13.40
C ALA A 179 2.26 -8.61 -14.84
N ALA A 180 1.31 -9.36 -15.39
CA ALA A 180 1.40 -9.88 -16.76
C ALA A 180 1.49 -8.79 -17.84
N ALA A 181 1.11 -7.55 -17.53
CA ALA A 181 1.16 -6.42 -18.45
C ALA A 181 2.33 -5.45 -18.17
N LEU A 182 3.11 -5.72 -17.13
CA LEU A 182 4.20 -4.87 -16.69
C LEU A 182 5.56 -5.44 -17.09
N PRO A 183 6.53 -4.59 -17.43
CA PRO A 183 7.90 -5.05 -17.65
C PRO A 183 8.55 -5.49 -16.32
N GLU A 184 9.52 -6.41 -16.39
CA GLU A 184 10.41 -6.63 -15.27
C GLU A 184 11.37 -5.42 -15.09
N PRO A 185 11.70 -5.01 -13.85
CA PRO A 185 11.36 -5.66 -12.58
C PRO A 185 10.02 -5.23 -11.96
N VAL A 186 9.23 -4.38 -12.61
CA VAL A 186 7.99 -3.80 -12.03
C VAL A 186 6.93 -4.87 -11.75
N ALA A 187 6.82 -5.88 -12.62
CA ALA A 187 5.89 -7.00 -12.45
C ALA A 187 6.01 -7.64 -11.06
N GLY A 188 7.24 -7.88 -10.59
CA GLY A 188 7.53 -8.46 -9.28
C GLY A 188 7.23 -7.55 -8.08
N LEU A 189 6.92 -6.26 -8.31
CA LEU A 189 6.62 -5.31 -7.24
C LEU A 189 5.14 -5.26 -6.85
N THR A 190 4.25 -5.83 -7.66
CA THR A 190 2.79 -5.76 -7.47
C THR A 190 2.28 -6.54 -6.27
N SER A 191 3.09 -7.43 -5.70
CA SER A 191 2.69 -8.23 -4.53
C SER A 191 3.87 -8.62 -3.64
N PHE A 192 3.55 -9.01 -2.39
CA PHE A 192 4.52 -9.49 -1.42
C PHE A 192 3.93 -10.67 -0.62
N PRO A 193 4.76 -11.63 -0.14
CA PRO A 193 4.29 -12.74 0.69
C PRO A 193 3.87 -12.26 2.07
N VAL A 194 2.77 -12.80 2.61
CA VAL A 194 2.30 -12.55 3.98
C VAL A 194 2.89 -13.61 4.91
N GLY A 195 3.52 -13.18 5.98
CA GLY A 195 4.17 -14.04 6.96
C GLY A 195 5.41 -13.38 7.54
N GLU A 196 6.31 -14.17 8.08
CA GLU A 196 7.63 -13.69 8.51
C GLU A 196 8.36 -13.00 7.33
N GLY A 197 8.93 -11.82 7.57
CA GLY A 197 9.55 -11.01 6.52
C GLY A 197 8.59 -10.12 5.71
N ALA A 198 7.27 -10.09 6.02
CA ALA A 198 6.31 -9.26 5.28
C ALA A 198 6.60 -7.76 5.40
N VAL A 199 7.07 -7.31 6.56
CA VAL A 199 7.42 -5.90 6.81
C VAL A 199 8.55 -5.46 5.88
N GLU A 200 9.62 -6.24 5.83
CA GLU A 200 10.76 -6.01 4.96
C GLU A 200 10.39 -6.14 3.48
N ALA A 201 9.49 -7.07 3.16
CA ALA A 201 9.02 -7.25 1.79
C ALA A 201 8.20 -6.05 1.30
N ILE A 202 7.32 -5.47 2.14
CA ILE A 202 6.61 -4.22 1.82
C ILE A 202 7.62 -3.10 1.56
N ALA A 203 8.56 -2.91 2.49
CA ALA A 203 9.57 -1.87 2.36
C ALA A 203 10.40 -2.02 1.07
N ALA A 204 10.85 -3.24 0.77
CA ALA A 204 11.65 -3.51 -0.43
C ALA A 204 10.88 -3.24 -1.73
N ARG A 205 9.56 -3.54 -1.81
CA ARG A 205 8.74 -3.24 -3.00
C ARG A 205 8.60 -1.75 -3.22
N LEU A 206 8.28 -1.01 -2.15
CA LEU A 206 8.13 0.44 -2.23
C LEU A 206 9.44 1.14 -2.58
N ASP A 207 10.54 0.72 -1.96
CA ASP A 207 11.86 1.27 -2.23
C ASP A 207 12.30 1.02 -3.68
N ALA A 208 12.15 -0.23 -4.17
CA ALA A 208 12.46 -0.57 -5.55
C ALA A 208 11.60 0.22 -6.55
N TRP A 209 10.32 0.45 -6.27
CA TRP A 209 9.45 1.28 -7.10
C TRP A 209 9.92 2.73 -7.16
N LEU A 210 10.14 3.34 -5.99
CA LEU A 210 10.53 4.74 -5.87
C LEU A 210 11.93 5.02 -6.42
N ALA A 211 12.81 4.02 -6.43
CA ALA A 211 14.16 4.11 -6.99
C ALA A 211 14.20 4.03 -8.52
N LEU A 212 13.11 3.62 -9.18
CA LEU A 212 13.06 3.55 -10.64
C LEU A 212 13.13 4.95 -11.26
N PRO A 213 13.81 5.10 -12.42
CA PRO A 213 13.76 6.32 -13.20
C PRO A 213 12.32 6.70 -13.60
N GLU A 214 12.01 8.00 -13.61
CA GLU A 214 10.66 8.48 -13.96
C GLU A 214 10.11 7.94 -15.30
N PRO A 215 10.89 7.83 -16.39
CA PRO A 215 10.37 7.24 -17.62
C PRO A 215 9.89 5.79 -17.47
N ALA A 216 10.56 4.99 -16.61
CA ALA A 216 10.15 3.61 -16.34
C ALA A 216 8.86 3.56 -15.51
N ARG A 217 8.73 4.43 -14.52
CA ARG A 217 7.50 4.56 -13.73
C ARG A 217 6.35 5.05 -14.58
N ALA A 218 6.56 6.04 -15.44
CA ALA A 218 5.54 6.56 -16.34
C ALA A 218 5.02 5.47 -17.29
N ALA A 219 5.90 4.71 -17.93
CA ALA A 219 5.50 3.60 -18.80
C ALA A 219 4.71 2.52 -18.03
N ALA A 220 5.11 2.21 -16.80
CA ALA A 220 4.40 1.25 -15.95
C ALA A 220 3.01 1.79 -15.56
N ARG A 221 2.88 3.06 -15.21
CA ARG A 221 1.57 3.70 -14.92
C ARG A 221 0.62 3.63 -16.11
N GLU A 222 1.09 3.90 -17.32
CA GLU A 222 0.28 3.77 -18.54
C GLU A 222 -0.20 2.33 -18.73
N ALA A 223 0.68 1.34 -18.54
CA ALA A 223 0.34 -0.07 -18.63
C ALA A 223 -0.69 -0.49 -17.57
N LEU A 224 -0.57 -0.01 -16.31
CA LEU A 224 -1.53 -0.24 -15.24
C LEU A 224 -2.92 0.30 -15.61
N VAL A 225 -2.99 1.56 -16.05
CA VAL A 225 -4.24 2.21 -16.46
C VAL A 225 -4.90 1.46 -17.61
N ALA A 226 -4.14 1.14 -18.65
CA ALA A 226 -4.65 0.42 -19.82
C ALA A 226 -5.18 -0.97 -19.43
N THR A 227 -4.47 -1.69 -18.56
CA THR A 227 -4.85 -3.02 -18.10
C THR A 227 -6.09 -2.98 -17.22
N ALA A 228 -6.16 -2.07 -16.25
CA ALA A 228 -7.31 -1.93 -15.37
C ALA A 228 -8.58 -1.58 -16.16
N ARG A 229 -8.50 -0.65 -17.11
CA ARG A 229 -9.63 -0.29 -18.00
C ARG A 229 -10.08 -1.46 -18.83
N ARG A 230 -9.18 -2.25 -19.37
CA ARG A 230 -9.50 -3.41 -20.20
C ARG A 230 -10.14 -4.55 -19.41
N LEU A 231 -9.70 -4.77 -18.15
CA LEU A 231 -10.13 -5.94 -17.37
C LEU A 231 -11.32 -5.65 -16.46
N TRP A 232 -11.43 -4.42 -15.93
CA TRP A 232 -12.33 -4.11 -14.81
C TRP A 232 -13.18 -2.85 -15.05
N SER A 233 -13.42 -2.46 -16.33
CA SER A 233 -14.38 -1.40 -16.62
C SER A 233 -15.81 -1.88 -16.38
N TRP A 234 -16.71 -0.95 -16.10
CA TRP A 234 -18.13 -1.24 -15.97
C TRP A 234 -18.73 -1.81 -17.24
N GLU A 235 -18.21 -1.41 -18.42
CA GLU A 235 -18.60 -1.95 -19.72
C GLU A 235 -18.24 -3.43 -19.84
N GLU A 236 -17.06 -3.85 -19.38
CA GLU A 236 -16.68 -5.27 -19.39
C GLU A 236 -17.52 -6.07 -18.38
N ALA A 237 -17.75 -5.53 -17.20
CA ALA A 237 -18.62 -6.16 -16.20
C ALA A 237 -20.03 -6.35 -16.74
N ALA A 238 -20.58 -5.33 -17.39
CA ALA A 238 -21.92 -5.41 -18.00
C ALA A 238 -21.97 -6.41 -19.16
N ARG A 239 -20.96 -6.42 -20.04
CA ARG A 239 -20.84 -7.41 -21.14
C ARG A 239 -20.78 -8.84 -20.60
N GLY A 240 -19.97 -9.08 -19.56
CA GLY A 240 -19.86 -10.37 -18.90
C GLY A 240 -21.19 -10.83 -18.30
N ALA A 241 -21.89 -9.95 -17.56
CA ALA A 241 -23.18 -10.24 -16.97
C ALA A 241 -24.24 -10.60 -18.04
N VAL A 242 -24.30 -9.83 -19.14
CA VAL A 242 -25.22 -10.13 -20.27
C VAL A 242 -24.86 -11.43 -20.96
N ALA A 243 -23.56 -11.71 -21.17
CA ALA A 243 -23.12 -12.98 -21.78
C ALA A 243 -23.52 -14.17 -20.89
N ALA A 244 -23.26 -14.09 -19.59
CA ALA A 244 -23.65 -15.12 -18.64
C ALA A 244 -25.18 -15.36 -18.62
N ALA A 245 -25.97 -14.29 -18.57
CA ALA A 245 -27.43 -14.38 -18.60
C ALA A 245 -27.99 -15.02 -19.89
N ARG A 246 -27.24 -14.94 -20.99
CA ARG A 246 -27.57 -15.58 -22.28
C ARG A 246 -26.99 -16.99 -22.47
N GLY A 247 -26.25 -17.50 -21.47
CA GLY A 247 -25.58 -18.79 -21.54
C GLY A 247 -24.31 -18.83 -22.39
N HIS A 248 -23.75 -17.66 -22.74
CA HIS A 248 -22.52 -17.53 -23.54
C HIS A 248 -21.29 -17.56 -22.64
N PHE A 249 -21.09 -18.64 -21.91
CA PHE A 249 -20.02 -18.78 -20.91
C PHE A 249 -18.60 -18.75 -21.50
N GLU A 250 -18.46 -19.13 -22.78
CA GLU A 250 -17.21 -19.05 -23.55
C GLU A 250 -16.69 -17.61 -23.74
N ARG A 251 -17.55 -16.62 -23.53
CA ARG A 251 -17.21 -15.19 -23.63
C ARG A 251 -16.84 -14.55 -22.30
N LEU A 252 -16.90 -15.31 -21.21
CA LEU A 252 -16.49 -14.83 -19.92
C LEU A 252 -14.95 -14.88 -19.82
N PRO A 253 -14.33 -13.89 -19.15
CA PRO A 253 -12.90 -13.96 -18.89
C PRO A 253 -12.60 -15.21 -18.05
N LEU A 254 -11.59 -15.99 -18.46
CA LEU A 254 -11.10 -17.11 -17.66
C LEU A 254 -10.60 -16.58 -16.31
N ALA A 255 -10.93 -17.31 -15.25
CA ALA A 255 -10.49 -17.01 -13.88
C ALA A 255 -8.97 -17.07 -13.71
#